data_9b367f309fc3358dcdb2aa591dfdccda
#
_entry.id   9b367f309fc3358dcdb2aa591dfdccda
#
_cell.length_a   1.000
_cell.length_b   1.000
_cell.length_c   1.000
_cell.angle_alpha   90.00
_cell.angle_beta   90.00
_cell.angle_gamma   90.00
#
_symmetry.space_group_name_H-M   'P 1'
#
loop_
_entity.id
_entity.type
_entity.pdbx_description
1 polymer ?
#
loop_
_entity_poly.entity_id
_entity_poly.type
_entity_poly.pdbx_seq_one_letter_code
_entity_poly.pdbx_strand_id
1 'polypeptide(L)'
;MEHKTIKGIGGEVHYWISRTSDKPKGTIVFTHGLTANHTMYEKQFEYFKNEYIVILWDVPMHGLSMPYENFSYENTARDLNKILEQEHIEKVSLVGMSMGGYPSQMFAHLYPEKVQCFIGIDTTPFGTEYYSKSDLWWLSKVKPIGKLFSDKMLRHSMAKSISVTDYSYNKMLEILAPLSKEQILEQMDIAYGKFAQENKNLQLSCPVLILLGDKDKTGKVKQYCIAWSKKTGYPLHIIKNASHFSNADNAEQVNSEIEQFILESSKKTLDKTIN
;
A
#
# COMPACT_ATOMS: atom_id res chain seq x y z
N MET A 1 -12.90 11.28 10.76
CA MET A 1 -11.53 11.66 10.32
C MET A 1 -11.50 13.13 9.95
N GLU A 2 -10.43 13.80 10.29
CA GLU A 2 -10.13 15.16 9.83
C GLU A 2 -9.41 15.08 8.49
N HIS A 3 -9.91 15.80 7.48
CA HIS A 3 -9.28 15.88 6.16
C HIS A 3 -8.31 17.06 6.13
N LYS A 4 -7.09 16.81 5.71
CA LYS A 4 -6.00 17.80 5.63
C LYS A 4 -5.22 17.65 4.33
N THR A 5 -4.38 18.63 4.06
CA THR A 5 -3.46 18.62 2.92
C THR A 5 -2.07 19.06 3.33
N ILE A 6 -1.10 18.66 2.53
CA ILE A 6 0.26 19.22 2.53
C ILE A 6 0.63 19.70 1.13
N LYS A 7 1.57 20.65 1.07
CA LYS A 7 2.26 20.96 -0.18
C LYS A 7 3.32 19.88 -0.44
N GLY A 8 2.96 18.90 -1.25
CA GLY A 8 3.87 17.84 -1.69
C GLY A 8 4.95 18.36 -2.67
N ILE A 9 5.82 17.44 -3.12
CA ILE A 9 6.93 17.77 -4.04
C ILE A 9 6.39 18.13 -5.43
N GLY A 10 5.35 17.42 -5.89
CA GLY A 10 4.79 17.60 -7.23
C GLY A 10 3.36 18.13 -7.28
N GLY A 11 2.73 18.38 -6.14
CA GLY A 11 1.34 18.82 -6.06
C GLY A 11 0.82 18.83 -4.63
N GLU A 12 -0.46 19.11 -4.47
CA GLU A 12 -1.12 18.99 -3.18
C GLU A 12 -1.37 17.49 -2.87
N VAL A 13 -1.08 17.07 -1.63
CA VAL A 13 -1.31 15.70 -1.17
C VAL A 13 -2.35 15.72 -0.06
N HIS A 14 -3.40 14.95 -0.26
CA HIS A 14 -4.55 14.85 0.62
C HIS A 14 -4.43 13.65 1.56
N TYR A 15 -4.74 13.84 2.83
CA TYR A 15 -4.77 12.78 3.83
C TYR A 15 -5.88 13.01 4.86
N TRP A 16 -6.26 11.92 5.52
CA TRP A 16 -7.27 11.89 6.57
C TRP A 16 -6.65 11.30 7.82
N ILE A 17 -6.81 12.01 8.95
CA ILE A 17 -6.28 11.56 10.23
C ILE A 17 -7.41 11.41 11.25
N SER A 18 -7.35 10.37 12.06
CA SER A 18 -8.23 10.14 13.19
C SER A 18 -7.41 10.04 14.48
N ARG A 19 -7.82 10.80 15.49
CA ARG A 19 -7.23 10.84 16.84
C ARG A 19 -8.35 10.67 17.87
N THR A 20 -9.13 9.58 17.75
CA THR A 20 -10.29 9.33 18.63
C THR A 20 -9.90 8.76 19.99
N SER A 21 -8.72 8.13 20.10
CA SER A 21 -8.23 7.58 21.36
C SER A 21 -7.47 8.62 22.17
N ASP A 22 -7.82 8.77 23.45
CA ASP A 22 -7.07 9.61 24.40
C ASP A 22 -5.69 9.02 24.75
N LYS A 23 -5.53 7.70 24.57
CA LYS A 23 -4.28 6.95 24.81
C LYS A 23 -4.02 5.98 23.65
N PRO A 24 -3.61 6.47 22.48
CA PRO A 24 -3.42 5.62 21.33
C PRO A 24 -2.28 4.62 21.56
N LYS A 25 -2.47 3.39 21.10
CA LYS A 25 -1.45 2.33 21.13
C LYS A 25 -0.28 2.60 20.13
N GLY A 26 -0.45 3.58 19.25
CA GLY A 26 0.52 3.98 18.24
C GLY A 26 -0.17 4.63 17.04
N THR A 27 0.59 4.85 15.97
CA THR A 27 0.08 5.40 14.70
C THR A 27 0.21 4.37 13.60
N ILE A 28 -0.86 4.21 12.79
CA ILE A 28 -0.88 3.35 11.62
C ILE A 28 -1.11 4.23 10.38
N VAL A 29 -0.25 4.07 9.37
CA VAL A 29 -0.42 4.68 8.05
C VAL A 29 -0.82 3.61 7.06
N PHE A 30 -1.96 3.79 6.40
CA PHE A 30 -2.45 2.91 5.35
C PHE A 30 -2.24 3.54 3.98
N THR A 31 -1.49 2.84 3.12
CA THR A 31 -1.13 3.27 1.77
C THR A 31 -1.78 2.37 0.74
N HIS A 32 -2.72 2.93 -0.03
CA HIS A 32 -3.55 2.19 -0.98
C HIS A 32 -2.82 1.72 -2.24
N GLY A 33 -3.45 0.79 -2.97
CA GLY A 33 -2.95 0.24 -4.22
C GLY A 33 -3.15 1.15 -5.44
N LEU A 34 -2.66 0.68 -6.58
CA LEU A 34 -2.76 1.37 -7.87
C LEU A 34 -4.22 1.62 -8.24
N THR A 35 -4.50 2.79 -8.82
CA THR A 35 -5.84 3.28 -9.22
C THR A 35 -6.87 3.35 -8.09
N ALA A 36 -6.43 3.23 -6.84
CA ALA A 36 -7.28 3.32 -5.67
C ALA A 36 -7.18 4.71 -5.00
N ASN A 37 -7.77 4.83 -3.82
CA ASN A 37 -7.72 6.00 -2.95
C ASN A 37 -7.89 5.56 -1.48
N HIS A 38 -7.86 6.51 -0.55
CA HIS A 38 -7.98 6.26 0.89
C HIS A 38 -9.19 5.41 1.29
N THR A 39 -10.31 5.45 0.54
CA THR A 39 -11.54 4.71 0.88
C THR A 39 -11.38 3.20 0.75
N MET A 40 -10.28 2.72 0.13
CA MET A 40 -9.90 1.31 0.08
C MET A 40 -9.81 0.68 1.48
N TYR A 41 -9.48 1.48 2.48
CA TYR A 41 -9.23 1.03 3.85
C TYR A 41 -10.37 1.33 4.84
N GLU A 42 -11.61 1.50 4.37
CA GLU A 42 -12.74 1.82 5.27
C GLU A 42 -12.94 0.78 6.37
N LYS A 43 -12.78 -0.52 6.08
CA LYS A 43 -12.91 -1.59 7.09
C LYS A 43 -11.75 -1.58 8.10
N GLN A 44 -10.53 -1.29 7.65
CA GLN A 44 -9.38 -1.14 8.52
C GLN A 44 -9.55 0.10 9.41
N PHE A 45 -9.99 1.21 8.83
CA PHE A 45 -10.27 2.42 9.59
C PHE A 45 -11.26 2.18 10.72
N GLU A 46 -12.41 1.56 10.42
CA GLU A 46 -13.44 1.26 11.42
C GLU A 46 -12.91 0.38 12.56
N TYR A 47 -12.01 -0.56 12.25
CA TYR A 47 -11.42 -1.45 13.25
C TYR A 47 -10.41 -0.73 14.16
N PHE A 48 -9.50 0.09 13.58
CA PHE A 48 -8.36 0.65 14.32
C PHE A 48 -8.61 2.02 14.95
N LYS A 49 -9.60 2.79 14.48
CA LYS A 49 -9.80 4.22 14.85
C LYS A 49 -9.93 4.50 16.35
N ASN A 50 -10.43 3.54 17.14
CA ASN A 50 -10.67 3.75 18.57
C ASN A 50 -9.44 3.48 19.44
N GLU A 51 -8.42 2.82 18.92
CA GLU A 51 -7.24 2.42 19.69
C GLU A 51 -5.93 2.98 19.13
N TYR A 52 -5.93 3.42 17.87
CA TYR A 52 -4.75 3.94 17.19
C TYR A 52 -5.03 5.33 16.60
N ILE A 53 -3.98 6.11 16.41
CA ILE A 53 -4.01 7.19 15.44
C ILE A 53 -3.95 6.54 14.07
N VAL A 54 -4.93 6.85 13.22
CA VAL A 54 -5.01 6.27 11.87
C VAL A 54 -4.84 7.37 10.83
N ILE A 55 -3.90 7.18 9.92
CA ILE A 55 -3.71 8.03 8.75
C ILE A 55 -4.05 7.22 7.51
N LEU A 56 -5.02 7.72 6.76
CA LEU A 56 -5.30 7.32 5.38
C LEU A 56 -4.90 8.46 4.47
N TRP A 57 -4.37 8.19 3.30
CA TRP A 57 -3.98 9.25 2.37
C TRP A 57 -4.18 8.82 0.93
N ASP A 58 -4.39 9.79 0.07
CA ASP A 58 -4.37 9.57 -1.36
C ASP A 58 -2.92 9.70 -1.83
N VAL A 59 -2.36 8.59 -2.27
CA VAL A 59 -0.99 8.55 -2.82
C VAL A 59 -0.88 9.55 -3.98
N PRO A 60 0.21 10.32 -4.11
CA PRO A 60 0.43 11.19 -5.27
C PRO A 60 -0.02 10.58 -6.59
N MET A 61 -0.68 11.35 -7.46
CA MET A 61 -1.37 10.94 -8.68
C MET A 61 -2.67 10.15 -8.49
N HIS A 62 -3.16 9.94 -7.27
CA HIS A 62 -4.36 9.17 -7.00
C HIS A 62 -5.36 9.98 -6.17
N GLY A 63 -6.65 9.59 -6.26
CA GLY A 63 -7.72 10.21 -5.50
C GLY A 63 -7.76 11.75 -5.64
N LEU A 64 -7.79 12.46 -4.52
CA LEU A 64 -7.74 13.92 -4.49
C LEU A 64 -6.31 14.48 -4.67
N SER A 65 -5.25 13.65 -4.54
CA SER A 65 -3.86 14.07 -4.78
C SER A 65 -3.49 14.09 -6.26
N MET A 66 -4.45 14.53 -7.09
CA MET A 66 -4.30 14.80 -8.52
C MET A 66 -4.70 16.25 -8.82
N PRO A 67 -4.00 16.95 -9.74
CA PRO A 67 -2.81 16.50 -10.48
C PRO A 67 -1.54 16.48 -9.62
N TYR A 68 -0.57 15.67 -10.02
CA TYR A 68 0.73 15.61 -9.35
C TYR A 68 1.85 15.39 -10.39
N GLU A 69 2.83 16.26 -10.37
CA GLU A 69 4.00 16.19 -11.26
C GLU A 69 5.17 15.45 -10.61
N ASN A 70 6.07 14.92 -11.45
CA ASN A 70 7.31 14.26 -10.99
C ASN A 70 7.07 13.11 -10.01
N PHE A 71 6.01 12.32 -10.24
CA PHE A 71 5.76 11.12 -9.45
C PHE A 71 6.97 10.19 -9.45
N SER A 72 7.37 9.79 -8.25
CA SER A 72 8.30 8.69 -7.98
C SER A 72 7.99 8.09 -6.62
N TYR A 73 8.39 6.86 -6.38
CA TYR A 73 8.19 6.24 -5.07
C TYR A 73 9.01 6.92 -3.98
N GLU A 74 10.19 7.45 -4.34
CA GLU A 74 11.00 8.23 -3.43
C GLU A 74 10.32 9.57 -3.07
N ASN A 75 9.81 10.34 -4.05
CA ASN A 75 9.07 11.57 -3.77
C ASN A 75 7.81 11.30 -2.94
N THR A 76 7.10 10.21 -3.24
CA THR A 76 5.93 9.77 -2.47
C THR A 76 6.29 9.47 -1.01
N ALA A 77 7.41 8.80 -0.76
CA ALA A 77 7.89 8.54 0.60
C ALA A 77 8.28 9.84 1.32
N ARG A 78 8.91 10.79 0.62
CA ARG A 78 9.24 12.12 1.19
C ARG A 78 7.99 12.95 1.51
N ASP A 79 6.94 12.85 0.70
CA ASP A 79 5.68 13.53 0.99
C ASP A 79 4.96 12.88 2.19
N LEU A 80 5.00 11.56 2.34
CA LEU A 80 4.54 10.90 3.57
C LEU A 80 5.30 11.42 4.80
N ASN A 81 6.62 11.62 4.69
CA ASN A 81 7.39 12.19 5.80
C ASN A 81 6.90 13.60 6.17
N LYS A 82 6.57 14.44 5.20
CA LYS A 82 6.00 15.78 5.48
C LYS A 82 4.65 15.69 6.20
N ILE A 83 3.80 14.70 5.86
CA ILE A 83 2.55 14.45 6.60
C ILE A 83 2.86 14.16 8.06
N LEU A 84 3.81 13.26 8.33
CA LEU A 84 4.18 12.90 9.71
C LEU A 84 4.79 14.08 10.47
N GLU A 85 5.61 14.91 9.82
CA GLU A 85 6.18 16.13 10.41
C GLU A 85 5.08 17.14 10.74
N GLN A 86 4.13 17.38 9.84
CA GLN A 86 2.99 18.27 10.08
C GLN A 86 2.13 17.79 11.26
N GLU A 87 1.99 16.49 11.43
CA GLU A 87 1.20 15.88 12.50
C GLU A 87 2.00 15.61 13.78
N HIS A 88 3.28 15.97 13.81
CA HIS A 88 4.21 15.72 14.95
C HIS A 88 4.23 14.25 15.35
N ILE A 89 4.27 13.35 14.36
CA ILE A 89 4.32 11.90 14.56
C ILE A 89 5.77 11.42 14.33
N GLU A 90 6.34 10.88 15.38
CA GLU A 90 7.74 10.43 15.36
C GLU A 90 7.88 8.99 14.83
N LYS A 91 6.88 8.13 15.09
CA LYS A 91 6.98 6.71 14.75
C LYS A 91 5.65 6.13 14.28
N VAL A 92 5.71 5.30 13.23
CA VAL A 92 4.53 4.71 12.61
C VAL A 92 4.70 3.24 12.29
N SER A 93 3.57 2.51 12.28
CA SER A 93 3.42 1.23 11.61
C SER A 93 2.90 1.49 10.19
N LEU A 94 3.62 1.00 9.19
CA LEU A 94 3.24 1.16 7.77
C LEU A 94 2.46 -0.06 7.30
N VAL A 95 1.32 0.18 6.67
CA VAL A 95 0.52 -0.85 6.00
C VAL A 95 0.34 -0.44 4.54
N GLY A 96 0.91 -1.21 3.62
CA GLY A 96 0.85 -0.91 2.19
C GLY A 96 0.28 -2.07 1.38
N MET A 97 -0.78 -1.80 0.60
CA MET A 97 -1.40 -2.79 -0.27
C MET A 97 -0.89 -2.63 -1.70
N SER A 98 -0.47 -3.75 -2.34
CA SER A 98 -0.05 -3.77 -3.74
C SER A 98 0.96 -2.65 -4.05
N MET A 99 0.67 -1.74 -4.98
CA MET A 99 1.50 -0.56 -5.27
C MET A 99 1.84 0.24 -4.00
N GLY A 100 0.91 0.36 -3.05
CA GLY A 100 1.13 1.08 -1.79
C GLY A 100 2.25 0.51 -0.92
N GLY A 101 2.62 -0.73 -1.14
CA GLY A 101 3.79 -1.33 -0.51
C GLY A 101 5.12 -0.74 -0.98
N TYR A 102 5.19 -0.19 -2.20
CA TYR A 102 6.44 0.40 -2.71
C TYR A 102 6.82 1.71 -2.03
N PRO A 103 5.94 2.73 -1.94
CA PRO A 103 6.28 3.92 -1.17
C PRO A 103 6.48 3.62 0.31
N SER A 104 5.80 2.61 0.88
CA SER A 104 6.02 2.19 2.27
C SER A 104 7.41 1.57 2.46
N GLN A 105 7.87 0.70 1.56
CA GLN A 105 9.24 0.17 1.57
C GLN A 105 10.28 1.28 1.38
N MET A 106 10.03 2.20 0.46
CA MET A 106 10.92 3.34 0.23
C MET A 106 10.99 4.25 1.47
N PHE A 107 9.85 4.49 2.13
CA PHE A 107 9.82 5.24 3.39
C PHE A 107 10.61 4.54 4.49
N ALA A 108 10.42 3.23 4.67
CA ALA A 108 11.14 2.45 5.68
C ALA A 108 12.66 2.39 5.42
N HIS A 109 13.08 2.51 4.16
CA HIS A 109 14.49 2.62 3.78
C HIS A 109 15.07 3.99 4.06
N LEU A 110 14.34 5.07 3.74
CA LEU A 110 14.81 6.46 3.89
C LEU A 110 14.73 6.98 5.33
N TYR A 111 13.76 6.50 6.11
CA TYR A 111 13.47 6.97 7.48
C TYR A 111 13.31 5.78 8.45
N PRO A 112 14.32 4.91 8.57
CA PRO A 112 14.19 3.69 9.36
C PRO A 112 13.88 3.95 10.85
N GLU A 113 14.33 5.09 11.39
CA GLU A 113 14.06 5.50 12.77
C GLU A 113 12.59 5.82 13.04
N LYS A 114 11.86 6.24 11.99
CA LYS A 114 10.44 6.57 12.07
C LYS A 114 9.52 5.36 11.91
N VAL A 115 10.05 4.18 11.61
CA VAL A 115 9.22 2.99 11.34
C VAL A 115 9.29 1.99 12.48
N GLN A 116 8.12 1.66 13.02
CA GLN A 116 7.97 0.59 14.00
C GLN A 116 7.97 -0.78 13.33
N CYS A 117 7.17 -0.95 12.29
CA CYS A 117 7.10 -2.14 11.46
C CYS A 117 6.47 -1.82 10.10
N PHE A 118 6.66 -2.71 9.13
CA PHE A 118 6.01 -2.65 7.84
C PHE A 118 5.20 -3.93 7.58
N ILE A 119 3.94 -3.77 7.17
CA ILE A 119 3.04 -4.84 6.77
C ILE A 119 2.68 -4.64 5.30
N GLY A 120 3.13 -5.56 4.47
CA GLY A 120 2.82 -5.56 3.04
C GLY A 120 1.65 -6.50 2.74
N ILE A 121 0.57 -5.97 2.17
CA ILE A 121 -0.62 -6.72 1.78
C ILE A 121 -0.59 -6.91 0.27
N ASP A 122 -0.53 -8.15 -0.20
CA ASP A 122 -0.51 -8.50 -1.64
C ASP A 122 0.46 -7.62 -2.44
N THR A 123 1.60 -7.29 -1.84
CA THR A 123 2.64 -6.45 -2.44
C THR A 123 3.93 -7.22 -2.65
N THR A 124 4.80 -6.71 -3.51
CA THR A 124 6.05 -7.37 -3.88
C THR A 124 7.26 -6.54 -3.42
N PRO A 125 8.44 -7.14 -3.27
CA PRO A 125 9.61 -6.41 -2.81
C PRO A 125 10.15 -5.43 -3.86
N PHE A 126 10.78 -4.35 -3.42
CA PHE A 126 11.87 -3.76 -4.19
C PHE A 126 13.08 -4.70 -4.16
N GLY A 127 13.74 -4.85 -5.32
CA GLY A 127 14.93 -5.68 -5.43
C GLY A 127 15.11 -6.21 -6.86
N THR A 128 16.21 -5.84 -7.52
CA THR A 128 16.47 -6.22 -8.91
C THR A 128 16.59 -7.73 -9.09
N GLU A 129 16.90 -8.45 -8.04
CA GLU A 129 17.08 -9.89 -8.02
C GLU A 129 15.78 -10.71 -8.08
N TYR A 130 14.64 -10.08 -7.79
CA TYR A 130 13.34 -10.75 -7.81
C TYR A 130 12.71 -10.77 -9.21
N TYR A 131 13.11 -9.85 -10.10
CA TYR A 131 12.44 -9.62 -11.38
C TYR A 131 13.34 -9.91 -12.55
N SER A 132 12.86 -10.71 -13.49
CA SER A 132 13.53 -10.89 -14.77
C SER A 132 13.31 -9.67 -15.69
N LYS A 133 14.18 -9.52 -16.70
CA LYS A 133 14.00 -8.49 -17.73
C LYS A 133 12.65 -8.61 -18.45
N SER A 134 12.17 -9.85 -18.64
CA SER A 134 10.86 -10.08 -19.24
C SER A 134 9.71 -9.63 -18.35
N ASP A 135 9.82 -9.77 -17.01
CA ASP A 135 8.80 -9.28 -16.08
C ASP A 135 8.65 -7.77 -16.18
N LEU A 136 9.76 -7.04 -16.13
CA LEU A 136 9.76 -5.57 -16.26
C LEU A 136 9.27 -5.13 -17.65
N TRP A 137 9.62 -5.87 -18.71
CA TRP A 137 9.13 -5.59 -20.06
C TRP A 137 7.60 -5.72 -20.14
N TRP A 138 7.00 -6.74 -19.52
CA TRP A 138 5.55 -6.93 -19.52
C TRP A 138 4.82 -5.78 -18.81
N LEU A 139 5.39 -5.21 -17.75
CA LEU A 139 4.81 -4.04 -17.08
C LEU A 139 4.66 -2.84 -18.03
N SER A 140 5.60 -2.65 -18.97
CA SER A 140 5.51 -1.58 -19.98
C SER A 140 4.41 -1.80 -21.03
N LYS A 141 3.79 -2.99 -21.08
CA LYS A 141 2.72 -3.32 -22.04
C LYS A 141 1.31 -3.14 -21.48
N VAL A 142 1.18 -2.84 -20.21
CA VAL A 142 -0.13 -2.72 -19.54
C VAL A 142 -0.99 -1.63 -20.18
N LYS A 143 -0.43 -0.43 -20.42
CA LYS A 143 -1.15 0.68 -21.05
C LYS A 143 -1.59 0.39 -22.50
N PRO A 144 -0.72 -0.08 -23.41
CA PRO A 144 -1.14 -0.46 -24.75
C PRO A 144 -2.23 -1.53 -24.76
N ILE A 145 -2.12 -2.55 -23.91
CA ILE A 145 -3.13 -3.62 -23.79
C ILE A 145 -4.44 -3.05 -23.25
N GLY A 146 -4.40 -2.23 -22.22
CA GLY A 146 -5.57 -1.61 -21.61
C GLY A 146 -6.37 -0.74 -22.60
N LYS A 147 -5.71 -0.11 -23.58
CA LYS A 147 -6.38 0.66 -24.64
C LYS A 147 -7.34 -0.18 -25.48
N LEU A 148 -7.11 -1.49 -25.62
CA LEU A 148 -7.93 -2.40 -26.40
C LEU A 148 -9.29 -2.71 -25.74
N PHE A 149 -9.43 -2.48 -24.44
CA PHE A 149 -10.68 -2.70 -23.72
C PHE A 149 -11.59 -1.47 -23.85
N SER A 150 -12.91 -1.69 -23.87
CA SER A 150 -13.85 -0.59 -23.62
C SER A 150 -13.72 -0.13 -22.16
N ASP A 151 -14.13 1.12 -21.84
CA ASP A 151 -14.05 1.64 -20.47
C ASP A 151 -14.76 0.72 -19.46
N LYS A 152 -15.99 0.30 -19.79
CA LYS A 152 -16.76 -0.63 -18.95
C LYS A 152 -16.03 -1.97 -18.76
N MET A 153 -15.50 -2.56 -19.84
CA MET A 153 -14.78 -3.83 -19.76
C MET A 153 -13.52 -3.71 -18.91
N LEU A 154 -12.77 -2.62 -19.03
CA LEU A 154 -11.56 -2.38 -18.26
C LEU A 154 -11.87 -2.39 -16.75
N ARG A 155 -12.84 -1.55 -16.32
CA ARG A 155 -13.21 -1.43 -14.90
C ARG A 155 -13.71 -2.75 -14.31
N HIS A 156 -14.63 -3.42 -14.99
CA HIS A 156 -15.15 -4.70 -14.52
C HIS A 156 -14.08 -5.79 -14.50
N SER A 157 -13.18 -5.83 -15.46
CA SER A 157 -12.07 -6.78 -15.46
C SER A 157 -11.10 -6.51 -14.34
N MET A 158 -10.75 -5.24 -14.07
CA MET A 158 -9.89 -4.86 -12.94
C MET A 158 -10.54 -5.28 -11.62
N ALA A 159 -11.77 -4.88 -11.37
CA ALA A 159 -12.48 -5.22 -10.13
C ALA A 159 -12.59 -6.75 -9.95
N LYS A 160 -12.97 -7.48 -10.99
CA LYS A 160 -13.14 -8.94 -10.94
C LYS A 160 -11.82 -9.68 -10.72
N SER A 161 -10.73 -9.21 -11.29
CA SER A 161 -9.43 -9.89 -11.19
C SER A 161 -8.83 -9.87 -9.79
N ILE A 162 -9.17 -8.86 -8.98
CA ILE A 162 -8.59 -8.65 -7.65
C ILE A 162 -9.52 -9.04 -6.50
N SER A 163 -10.77 -9.42 -6.79
CA SER A 163 -11.83 -9.62 -5.78
C SER A 163 -12.41 -11.03 -5.83
N VAL A 164 -12.80 -11.55 -4.66
CA VAL A 164 -13.57 -12.79 -4.53
C VAL A 164 -14.91 -12.60 -3.83
N THR A 165 -15.16 -11.45 -3.22
CA THR A 165 -16.43 -11.09 -2.61
C THR A 165 -17.17 -10.02 -3.40
N ASP A 166 -18.50 -9.97 -3.31
CA ASP A 166 -19.29 -8.90 -3.92
C ASP A 166 -18.94 -7.53 -3.34
N TYR A 167 -18.59 -7.48 -2.04
CA TYR A 167 -18.17 -6.27 -1.38
C TYR A 167 -16.90 -5.69 -2.02
N SER A 168 -15.83 -6.47 -2.11
CA SER A 168 -14.55 -6.00 -2.68
C SER A 168 -14.68 -5.63 -4.16
N TYR A 169 -15.48 -6.40 -4.92
CA TYR A 169 -15.77 -6.11 -6.32
C TYR A 169 -16.49 -4.76 -6.48
N ASN A 170 -17.58 -4.54 -5.72
CA ASN A 170 -18.34 -3.29 -5.79
C ASN A 170 -17.53 -2.10 -5.26
N LYS A 171 -16.76 -2.28 -4.18
CA LYS A 171 -15.85 -1.24 -3.66
C LYS A 171 -14.82 -0.83 -4.70
N MET A 172 -14.23 -1.76 -5.43
CA MET A 172 -13.28 -1.39 -6.50
C MET A 172 -13.96 -0.65 -7.64
N LEU A 173 -15.18 -1.03 -8.03
CA LEU A 173 -15.94 -0.26 -9.03
C LEU A 173 -16.26 1.16 -8.55
N GLU A 174 -16.65 1.32 -7.27
CA GLU A 174 -16.87 2.64 -6.64
C GLU A 174 -15.60 3.50 -6.69
N ILE A 175 -14.46 2.93 -6.32
CA ILE A 175 -13.16 3.60 -6.34
C ILE A 175 -12.77 4.04 -7.76
N LEU A 176 -13.02 3.20 -8.75
CA LEU A 176 -12.71 3.50 -10.15
C LEU A 176 -13.69 4.49 -10.80
N ALA A 177 -14.92 4.62 -10.27
CA ALA A 177 -15.99 5.39 -10.90
C ALA A 177 -15.63 6.86 -11.25
N PRO A 178 -14.92 7.62 -10.38
CA PRO A 178 -14.57 9.01 -10.69
C PRO A 178 -13.44 9.18 -11.72
N LEU A 179 -12.68 8.12 -12.03
CA LEU A 179 -11.55 8.19 -12.94
C LEU A 179 -11.99 8.04 -14.39
N SER A 180 -11.42 8.78 -15.33
CA SER A 180 -11.54 8.46 -16.75
C SER A 180 -10.70 7.22 -17.10
N LYS A 181 -11.00 6.57 -18.21
CA LYS A 181 -10.18 5.46 -18.72
C LYS A 181 -8.73 5.90 -18.95
N GLU A 182 -8.54 7.09 -19.47
CA GLU A 182 -7.22 7.69 -19.72
C GLU A 182 -6.44 7.85 -18.41
N GLN A 183 -7.07 8.35 -17.35
CA GLN A 183 -6.46 8.49 -16.03
C GLN A 183 -6.06 7.13 -15.45
N ILE A 184 -6.93 6.11 -15.55
CA ILE A 184 -6.60 4.75 -15.12
C ILE A 184 -5.34 4.24 -15.83
N LEU A 185 -5.30 4.34 -17.16
CA LEU A 185 -4.18 3.87 -17.97
C LEU A 185 -2.91 4.68 -17.74
N GLU A 186 -3.03 5.97 -17.47
CA GLU A 186 -1.89 6.83 -17.15
C GLU A 186 -1.29 6.50 -15.80
N GLN A 187 -2.12 6.33 -14.77
CA GLN A 187 -1.66 5.88 -13.44
C GLN A 187 -0.92 4.55 -13.52
N MET A 188 -1.45 3.58 -14.28
CA MET A 188 -0.80 2.28 -14.49
C MET A 188 0.55 2.42 -15.20
N ASP A 189 0.62 3.22 -16.26
CA ASP A 189 1.84 3.42 -17.05
C ASP A 189 2.95 4.08 -16.22
N ILE A 190 2.61 5.14 -15.50
CA ILE A 190 3.56 5.87 -14.67
C ILE A 190 4.02 5.03 -13.49
N ALA A 191 3.10 4.38 -12.76
CA ALA A 191 3.46 3.58 -11.60
C ALA A 191 4.36 2.39 -11.97
N TYR A 192 4.04 1.66 -13.01
CA TYR A 192 4.87 0.54 -13.46
C TYR A 192 6.20 1.00 -14.08
N GLY A 193 6.17 2.10 -14.85
CA GLY A 193 7.39 2.70 -15.41
C GLY A 193 8.34 3.17 -14.31
N LYS A 194 7.83 3.82 -13.27
CA LYS A 194 8.63 4.26 -12.11
C LYS A 194 9.12 3.09 -11.28
N PHE A 195 8.29 2.06 -11.08
CA PHE A 195 8.76 0.84 -10.44
C PHE A 195 9.97 0.24 -11.16
N ALA A 196 9.90 0.12 -12.49
CA ALA A 196 11.01 -0.43 -13.27
C ALA A 196 12.28 0.42 -13.21
N GLN A 197 12.13 1.77 -13.10
CA GLN A 197 13.26 2.71 -13.01
C GLN A 197 13.89 2.77 -11.62
N GLU A 198 13.07 2.73 -10.57
CA GLU A 198 13.50 2.91 -9.18
C GLU A 198 13.77 1.58 -8.47
N ASN A 199 13.49 0.43 -9.14
CA ASN A 199 13.69 -0.88 -8.55
C ASN A 199 15.16 -1.12 -8.22
N LYS A 200 15.46 -1.12 -6.93
CA LYS A 200 16.79 -1.33 -6.35
C LYS A 200 16.67 -2.14 -5.07
N ASN A 201 17.78 -2.74 -4.64
CA ASN A 201 17.79 -3.48 -3.39
C ASN A 201 17.65 -2.51 -2.21
N LEU A 202 16.52 -2.55 -1.51
CA LEU A 202 16.28 -1.76 -0.32
C LEU A 202 16.62 -2.59 0.94
N GLN A 203 17.22 -1.92 1.93
CA GLN A 203 17.37 -2.48 3.27
C GLN A 203 16.23 -1.98 4.14
N LEU A 204 15.49 -2.91 4.74
CA LEU A 204 14.42 -2.62 5.69
C LEU A 204 14.91 -3.04 7.08
N SER A 205 15.20 -2.07 7.94
CA SER A 205 15.72 -2.32 9.29
C SER A 205 14.62 -2.57 10.33
N CYS A 206 13.37 -2.39 9.95
CA CYS A 206 12.21 -2.66 10.78
C CYS A 206 11.72 -4.11 10.62
N PRO A 207 10.93 -4.64 11.58
CA PRO A 207 10.17 -5.87 11.38
C PRO A 207 9.24 -5.76 10.16
N VAL A 208 9.15 -6.84 9.38
CA VAL A 208 8.30 -6.91 8.16
C VAL A 208 7.39 -8.13 8.24
N LEU A 209 6.10 -7.94 7.91
CA LEU A 209 5.12 -9.01 7.70
C LEU A 209 4.59 -8.93 6.27
N ILE A 210 4.47 -10.08 5.62
CA ILE A 210 3.87 -10.22 4.29
C ILE A 210 2.52 -10.91 4.45
N LEU A 211 1.45 -10.27 4.01
CA LEU A 211 0.11 -10.86 3.91
C LEU A 211 -0.19 -11.14 2.44
N LEU A 212 -0.74 -12.32 2.16
CA LEU A 212 -1.01 -12.76 0.78
C LEU A 212 -2.35 -13.50 0.70
N GLY A 213 -3.26 -13.03 -0.14
CA GLY A 213 -4.49 -13.74 -0.45
C GLY A 213 -4.25 -15.12 -1.07
N ASP A 214 -4.93 -16.15 -0.55
CA ASP A 214 -4.78 -17.54 -1.03
C ASP A 214 -5.20 -17.71 -2.50
N LYS A 215 -6.11 -16.86 -2.97
CA LYS A 215 -6.65 -16.83 -4.33
C LYS A 215 -6.05 -15.73 -5.21
N ASP A 216 -5.02 -15.02 -4.74
CA ASP A 216 -4.37 -13.98 -5.55
C ASP A 216 -3.71 -14.60 -6.80
N LYS A 217 -4.18 -14.14 -7.95
CA LYS A 217 -3.70 -14.51 -9.29
C LYS A 217 -3.16 -13.30 -10.07
N THR A 218 -2.95 -12.18 -9.40
CA THR A 218 -2.48 -10.94 -10.01
C THR A 218 -1.03 -11.09 -10.44
N GLY A 219 -0.81 -11.22 -11.73
CA GLY A 219 0.53 -11.39 -12.30
C GLY A 219 1.34 -12.48 -11.61
N LYS A 220 2.51 -12.11 -11.07
CA LYS A 220 3.40 -12.99 -10.32
C LYS A 220 3.52 -12.61 -8.83
N VAL A 221 2.57 -11.85 -8.27
CA VAL A 221 2.61 -11.37 -6.88
C VAL A 221 2.88 -12.51 -5.91
N LYS A 222 2.11 -13.59 -6.00
CA LYS A 222 2.32 -14.78 -5.14
C LYS A 222 3.74 -15.32 -5.19
N GLN A 223 4.32 -15.43 -6.38
CA GLN A 223 5.68 -15.94 -6.55
C GLN A 223 6.72 -15.01 -5.93
N TYR A 224 6.55 -13.69 -6.10
CA TYR A 224 7.46 -12.70 -5.52
C TYR A 224 7.33 -12.60 -4.00
N CYS A 225 6.13 -12.68 -3.43
CA CYS A 225 5.92 -12.73 -1.99
C CYS A 225 6.61 -13.95 -1.36
N ILE A 226 6.46 -15.13 -1.97
CA ILE A 226 7.13 -16.37 -1.50
C ILE A 226 8.65 -16.23 -1.61
N ALA A 227 9.16 -15.73 -2.74
CA ALA A 227 10.60 -15.53 -2.93
C ALA A 227 11.16 -14.52 -1.92
N TRP A 228 10.42 -13.44 -1.65
CA TRP A 228 10.79 -12.42 -0.67
C TRP A 228 10.89 -13.00 0.74
N SER A 229 9.82 -13.65 1.20
CA SER A 229 9.80 -14.32 2.51
C SER A 229 10.94 -15.35 2.65
N LYS A 230 11.13 -16.19 1.63
CA LYS A 230 12.17 -17.25 1.64
C LYS A 230 13.59 -16.67 1.72
N LYS A 231 13.83 -15.54 1.04
CA LYS A 231 15.16 -14.92 0.99
C LYS A 231 15.49 -14.14 2.25
N THR A 232 14.51 -13.43 2.81
CA THR A 232 14.72 -12.52 3.94
C THR A 232 14.40 -13.13 5.30
N GLY A 233 13.64 -14.23 5.33
CA GLY A 233 13.08 -14.80 6.56
C GLY A 233 11.86 -14.02 7.08
N TYR A 234 11.33 -13.05 6.34
CA TYR A 234 10.12 -12.34 6.75
C TYR A 234 8.92 -13.29 6.82
N PRO A 235 8.12 -13.25 7.89
CA PRO A 235 6.91 -14.05 7.98
C PRO A 235 5.96 -13.74 6.81
N LEU A 236 5.39 -14.79 6.24
CA LEU A 236 4.38 -14.74 5.19
C LEU A 236 3.13 -15.44 5.69
N HIS A 237 2.06 -14.68 5.90
CA HIS A 237 0.78 -15.22 6.34
C HIS A 237 -0.23 -15.21 5.20
N ILE A 238 -0.96 -16.33 5.07
CA ILE A 238 -1.94 -16.51 4.01
C ILE A 238 -3.33 -16.07 4.49
N ILE A 239 -3.92 -15.14 3.77
CA ILE A 239 -5.28 -14.66 4.01
C ILE A 239 -6.25 -15.58 3.27
N LYS A 240 -7.08 -16.28 4.02
CA LYS A 240 -8.02 -17.27 3.48
C LYS A 240 -9.19 -16.60 2.75
N ASN A 241 -9.63 -17.25 1.68
CA ASN A 241 -10.77 -16.78 0.88
C ASN A 241 -10.60 -15.36 0.35
N ALA A 242 -9.37 -14.95 0.02
CA ALA A 242 -9.07 -13.62 -0.44
C ALA A 242 -8.22 -13.65 -1.72
N SER A 243 -8.50 -12.71 -2.63
CA SER A 243 -7.70 -12.45 -3.82
C SER A 243 -6.73 -11.29 -3.53
N HIS A 244 -6.36 -10.53 -4.55
CA HIS A 244 -5.42 -9.41 -4.45
C HIS A 244 -5.94 -8.22 -3.62
N PHE A 245 -7.25 -8.09 -3.43
CA PHE A 245 -7.87 -7.11 -2.54
C PHE A 245 -8.18 -7.75 -1.18
N SER A 246 -7.20 -8.42 -0.59
CA SER A 246 -7.41 -9.28 0.58
C SER A 246 -7.88 -8.52 1.81
N ASN A 247 -7.49 -7.25 1.99
CA ASN A 247 -7.98 -6.41 3.08
C ASN A 247 -9.46 -6.03 2.96
N ALA A 248 -10.07 -6.20 1.78
CA ALA A 248 -11.51 -6.05 1.58
C ALA A 248 -12.24 -7.41 1.57
N ASP A 249 -11.62 -8.43 0.95
CA ASP A 249 -12.19 -9.77 0.86
C ASP A 249 -12.31 -10.44 2.22
N ASN A 250 -11.28 -10.37 3.07
CA ASN A 250 -11.25 -10.92 4.42
C ASN A 250 -10.64 -9.93 5.41
N ALA A 251 -11.37 -8.83 5.64
CA ALA A 251 -10.91 -7.75 6.50
C ALA A 251 -10.69 -8.21 7.95
N GLU A 252 -11.47 -9.16 8.45
CA GLU A 252 -11.36 -9.68 9.82
C GLU A 252 -9.98 -10.31 10.04
N GLN A 253 -9.58 -11.24 9.18
CA GLN A 253 -8.28 -11.88 9.30
C GLN A 253 -7.15 -10.87 9.09
N VAL A 254 -7.25 -10.00 8.06
CA VAL A 254 -6.22 -8.98 7.80
C VAL A 254 -6.05 -8.03 8.98
N ASN A 255 -7.14 -7.55 9.58
CA ASN A 255 -7.08 -6.66 10.74
C ASN A 255 -6.43 -7.34 11.96
N SER A 256 -6.78 -8.60 12.22
CA SER A 256 -6.18 -9.39 13.30
C SER A 256 -4.66 -9.58 13.11
N GLU A 257 -4.24 -9.93 11.89
CA GLU A 257 -2.81 -10.10 11.55
C GLU A 257 -2.02 -8.79 11.71
N ILE A 258 -2.59 -7.66 11.26
CA ILE A 258 -1.99 -6.33 11.41
C ILE A 258 -1.82 -6.00 12.90
N GLU A 259 -2.90 -6.12 13.70
CA GLU A 259 -2.86 -5.76 15.11
C GLU A 259 -1.87 -6.61 15.89
N GLN A 260 -1.91 -7.93 15.72
CA GLN A 260 -0.99 -8.85 16.37
C GLN A 260 0.46 -8.49 16.06
N PHE A 261 0.78 -8.25 14.78
CA PHE A 261 2.15 -7.93 14.37
C PHE A 261 2.65 -6.58 14.91
N ILE A 262 1.79 -5.57 14.97
CA ILE A 262 2.12 -4.27 15.59
C ILE A 262 2.44 -4.45 17.07
N LEU A 263 1.61 -5.19 17.81
CA LEU A 263 1.81 -5.43 19.25
C LEU A 263 3.10 -6.23 19.54
N GLU A 264 3.40 -7.25 18.75
CA GLU A 264 4.64 -8.02 18.85
C GLU A 264 5.89 -7.17 18.56
N SER A 265 5.80 -6.30 17.54
CA SER A 265 6.89 -5.41 17.16
C SER A 265 7.17 -4.34 18.21
N SER A 266 6.14 -3.87 18.91
CA SER A 266 6.28 -2.92 20.04
C SER A 266 7.04 -3.53 21.21
N LYS A 267 6.73 -4.78 21.58
CA LYS A 267 7.40 -5.49 22.69
C LYS A 267 8.90 -5.69 22.40
N LYS A 268 9.25 -6.14 21.19
CA LYS A 268 10.65 -6.34 20.78
C LYS A 268 11.48 -5.05 20.79
N THR A 269 10.86 -3.90 20.59
CA THR A 269 11.54 -2.60 20.66
C THR A 269 11.82 -2.22 22.11
N LEU A 270 10.88 -2.45 23.03
CA LEU A 270 11.05 -2.18 24.46
C LEU A 270 12.18 -3.05 25.08
N ASP A 271 12.22 -4.34 24.74
CA ASP A 271 13.26 -5.25 25.25
C ASP A 271 14.68 -4.86 24.79
N LYS A 272 14.82 -4.27 23.60
CA LYS A 272 16.13 -3.77 23.10
C LYS A 272 16.57 -2.46 23.74
N THR A 273 15.66 -1.71 24.34
CA THR A 273 15.99 -0.43 25.01
C THR A 273 16.34 -0.62 26.48
N ILE A 274 16.00 -1.77 27.07
CA ILE A 274 16.25 -2.12 28.49
C ILE A 274 17.58 -2.90 28.66
N ASN A 275 18.11 -3.48 27.59
CA ASN A 275 19.41 -4.18 27.57
C ASN A 275 20.48 -3.32 26.88
#